data_7b11a1ca434bd37822d0cfd258741636
#
_entry.id   7b11a1ca434bd37822d0cfd258741636
#
_cell.length_a   1.000
_cell.length_b   1.000
_cell.length_c   1.000
_cell.angle_alpha   90.00
_cell.angle_beta   90.00
_cell.angle_gamma   90.00
#
_symmetry.space_group_name_H-M   'P 1'
#
loop_
_entity.id
_entity.type
_entity.pdbx_description
1 polymer ?
#
loop_
_entity_poly.entity_id
_entity_poly.type
_entity_poly.pdbx_seq_one_letter_code
_entity_poly.pdbx_strand_id
1 'polypeptide(L)'
;MLNRIIRNNLRRPLYSLAVALFAAVFVVVLCYLYQSGEEERQSFEKTYASVPVVFRVTLLDGTRTTTVGNWVADLFTEEGMTPNLAPYVGELYTSTGRRGDRKLVTKDENGMPQETTTETVMMGISSFYVAQELTENYGGQVHWYDDFDESIFATEELVCLVPASMKDEVIIEMTFYYKGTNVHGHPFERTVLRNYRVVGYYIAEDTESLYCPYAVMKQVSAELGARRIVTQVCARLRDNQTLPQLRETAAEWFAEPNAAGEKTPWGRFGYDYYIYALDIDDYMLHNLDYSMKNSMRLNALASTAVFVLSLGAGFLTGFLVIRSRKREISLMRTIGASQVSIFSELAMEQILCIALGILIGGGYTLWRPVPRLALFGAIYCIGLTAALIVFLRKNLLTTIKEDE
;
A
#
# COMPACT_ATOMS: atom_id res chain seq x y z
N MET A 1 20.74 -17.58 52.07
CA MET A 1 19.64 -18.09 51.23
C MET A 1 20.12 -18.44 49.82
N LEU A 2 20.72 -17.51 49.08
CA LEU A 2 21.15 -17.71 47.67
C LEU A 2 22.10 -18.91 47.48
N ASN A 3 23.16 -19.06 48.30
CA ASN A 3 24.10 -20.18 48.23
C ASN A 3 23.42 -21.57 48.44
N ARG A 4 22.36 -21.62 49.24
CA ARG A 4 21.58 -22.84 49.44
C ARG A 4 20.75 -23.18 48.22
N ILE A 5 20.14 -22.13 47.58
CA ILE A 5 19.34 -22.30 46.38
C ILE A 5 20.22 -22.78 45.22
N ILE A 6 21.38 -22.18 45.01
CA ILE A 6 22.35 -22.58 43.97
C ILE A 6 22.78 -24.05 44.21
N ARG A 7 23.10 -24.42 45.45
CA ARG A 7 23.50 -25.79 45.81
C ARG A 7 22.37 -26.80 45.59
N ASN A 8 21.13 -26.43 45.82
CA ASN A 8 19.97 -27.26 45.55
C ASN A 8 19.74 -27.49 44.05
N ASN A 9 19.88 -26.44 43.22
CA ASN A 9 19.83 -26.58 41.78
C ASN A 9 20.96 -27.45 41.22
N LEU A 10 22.18 -27.33 41.75
CA LEU A 10 23.32 -28.20 41.40
C LEU A 10 23.15 -29.67 41.81
N ARG A 11 22.34 -29.97 42.81
CA ARG A 11 22.01 -31.35 43.19
C ARG A 11 21.05 -32.08 42.24
N ARG A 12 20.30 -31.28 41.42
CA ARG A 12 19.34 -31.81 40.42
C ARG A 12 19.55 -31.15 39.07
N PRO A 13 20.75 -31.30 38.49
CA PRO A 13 21.13 -30.51 37.32
C PRO A 13 20.24 -30.77 36.10
N LEU A 14 19.81 -32.00 35.88
CA LEU A 14 18.94 -32.36 34.73
C LEU A 14 17.58 -31.68 34.79
N TYR A 15 16.97 -31.56 35.99
CA TYR A 15 15.67 -30.89 36.11
C TYR A 15 15.80 -29.38 35.92
N SER A 16 16.76 -28.75 36.59
CA SER A 16 17.02 -27.30 36.48
C SER A 16 17.39 -26.92 35.03
N LEU A 17 18.18 -27.75 34.36
CA LEU A 17 18.54 -27.60 32.97
C LEU A 17 17.31 -27.72 32.07
N ALA A 18 16.44 -28.72 32.30
CA ALA A 18 15.22 -28.89 31.48
C ALA A 18 14.29 -27.69 31.58
N VAL A 19 14.09 -27.12 32.77
CA VAL A 19 13.27 -25.92 32.98
C VAL A 19 13.89 -24.70 32.27
N ALA A 20 15.21 -24.52 32.39
CA ALA A 20 15.92 -23.41 31.73
C ALA A 20 15.88 -23.54 30.21
N LEU A 21 16.09 -24.76 29.66
CA LEU A 21 15.99 -25.00 28.22
C LEU A 21 14.56 -24.78 27.71
N PHE A 22 13.55 -25.24 28.45
CA PHE A 22 12.16 -25.00 28.10
C PHE A 22 11.85 -23.50 28.04
N ALA A 23 12.23 -22.75 29.06
CA ALA A 23 12.08 -21.31 29.08
C ALA A 23 12.84 -20.63 27.90
N ALA A 24 14.07 -21.08 27.61
CA ALA A 24 14.84 -20.55 26.50
C ALA A 24 14.15 -20.76 25.13
N VAL A 25 13.58 -21.94 24.88
CA VAL A 25 12.83 -22.24 23.65
C VAL A 25 11.64 -21.32 23.52
N PHE A 26 10.83 -21.11 24.57
CA PHE A 26 9.70 -20.19 24.52
C PHE A 26 10.11 -18.75 24.27
N VAL A 27 11.23 -18.32 24.86
CA VAL A 27 11.80 -17.00 24.63
C VAL A 27 12.23 -16.84 23.18
N VAL A 28 12.90 -17.83 22.61
CA VAL A 28 13.30 -17.80 21.19
C VAL A 28 12.07 -17.72 20.28
N VAL A 29 11.03 -18.50 20.54
CA VAL A 29 9.78 -18.45 19.78
C VAL A 29 9.11 -17.06 19.86
N LEU A 30 9.03 -16.49 21.07
CA LEU A 30 8.48 -15.13 21.24
C LEU A 30 9.29 -14.07 20.52
N CYS A 31 10.61 -14.16 20.56
CA CYS A 31 11.50 -13.24 19.85
C CYS A 31 11.34 -13.38 18.33
N TYR A 32 11.23 -14.60 17.83
CA TYR A 32 10.99 -14.87 16.42
C TYR A 32 9.64 -14.28 15.96
N LEU A 33 8.56 -14.52 16.71
CA LEU A 33 7.24 -13.93 16.40
C LEU A 33 7.26 -12.39 16.42
N TYR A 34 8.03 -11.81 17.35
CA TYR A 34 8.20 -10.35 17.37
C TYR A 34 8.95 -9.83 16.17
N GLN A 35 10.09 -10.46 15.84
CA GLN A 35 10.92 -10.06 14.71
C GLN A 35 10.17 -10.21 13.38
N SER A 36 9.51 -11.35 13.18
CA SER A 36 8.69 -11.59 12.00
C SER A 36 7.59 -10.52 11.84
N GLY A 37 6.90 -10.15 12.91
CA GLY A 37 5.87 -9.11 12.87
C GLY A 37 6.43 -7.71 12.57
N GLU A 38 7.65 -7.41 13.02
CA GLU A 38 8.30 -6.12 12.74
C GLU A 38 8.84 -6.06 11.30
N GLU A 39 9.40 -7.16 10.79
CA GLU A 39 9.85 -7.28 9.40
C GLU A 39 8.66 -7.18 8.42
N GLU A 40 7.56 -7.87 8.72
CA GLU A 40 6.32 -7.76 7.94
C GLU A 40 5.78 -6.34 7.93
N ARG A 41 5.77 -5.66 9.06
CA ARG A 41 5.32 -4.27 9.16
C ARG A 41 6.19 -3.33 8.32
N GLN A 42 7.51 -3.45 8.41
CA GLN A 42 8.43 -2.61 7.62
C GLN A 42 8.32 -2.90 6.13
N SER A 43 8.16 -4.16 5.75
CA SER A 43 7.91 -4.55 4.36
C SER A 43 6.60 -3.97 3.85
N PHE A 44 5.54 -4.03 4.66
CA PHE A 44 4.25 -3.45 4.33
C PHE A 44 4.34 -1.94 4.13
N GLU A 45 4.96 -1.20 5.07
CA GLU A 45 5.09 0.27 4.96
C GLU A 45 5.82 0.67 3.67
N LYS A 46 6.88 -0.06 3.30
CA LYS A 46 7.60 0.18 2.04
C LYS A 46 6.73 -0.14 0.81
N THR A 47 6.08 -1.29 0.82
CA THR A 47 5.24 -1.72 -0.30
C THR A 47 4.03 -0.79 -0.45
N TYR A 48 3.38 -0.44 0.67
CA TYR A 48 2.25 0.48 0.69
C TYR A 48 2.61 1.84 0.09
N ALA A 49 3.78 2.39 0.42
CA ALA A 49 4.25 3.65 -0.14
C ALA A 49 4.60 3.56 -1.64
N SER A 50 4.96 2.37 -2.13
CA SER A 50 5.38 2.16 -3.53
C SER A 50 4.24 1.85 -4.49
N VAL A 51 3.06 1.42 -3.97
CA VAL A 51 1.90 1.12 -4.83
C VAL A 51 1.40 2.40 -5.50
N PRO A 52 1.34 2.45 -6.83
CA PRO A 52 0.76 3.60 -7.51
C PRO A 52 -0.77 3.59 -7.32
N VAL A 53 -1.30 4.62 -6.71
CA VAL A 53 -2.74 4.90 -6.69
C VAL A 53 -3.03 5.95 -7.71
N VAL A 54 -3.88 5.63 -8.66
CA VAL A 54 -4.31 6.55 -9.71
C VAL A 54 -5.78 6.87 -9.49
N PHE A 55 -6.12 8.14 -9.59
CA PHE A 55 -7.49 8.59 -9.57
C PHE A 55 -7.81 9.38 -10.83
N ARG A 56 -8.98 9.12 -11.37
CA ARG A 56 -9.42 9.66 -12.67
C ARG A 56 -10.82 10.27 -12.59
N VAL A 57 -11.04 11.28 -13.42
CA VAL A 57 -12.36 11.86 -13.59
C VAL A 57 -13.15 11.05 -14.63
N THR A 58 -14.34 10.59 -14.25
CA THR A 58 -15.25 9.81 -15.09
C THR A 58 -16.62 10.44 -15.14
N LEU A 59 -17.50 9.93 -16.00
CA LEU A 59 -18.93 10.21 -15.90
C LEU A 59 -19.51 9.53 -14.64
N LEU A 60 -20.72 9.91 -14.26
CA LEU A 60 -21.39 9.38 -13.08
C LEU A 60 -21.64 7.86 -13.12
N ASP A 61 -21.78 7.30 -14.32
CA ASP A 61 -21.92 5.86 -14.55
C ASP A 61 -20.57 5.10 -14.52
N GLY A 62 -19.47 5.79 -14.21
CA GLY A 62 -18.13 5.23 -14.18
C GLY A 62 -17.49 5.09 -15.57
N THR A 63 -18.18 5.45 -16.64
CA THR A 63 -17.60 5.42 -17.98
C THR A 63 -16.59 6.57 -18.18
N ARG A 64 -15.64 6.37 -19.07
CA ARG A 64 -14.66 7.42 -19.41
C ARG A 64 -15.35 8.58 -20.08
N THR A 65 -15.03 9.78 -19.64
CA THR A 65 -15.53 10.99 -20.33
C THR A 65 -14.70 11.29 -21.57
N THR A 66 -15.37 11.70 -22.64
CA THR A 66 -14.73 12.15 -23.87
C THR A 66 -14.33 13.64 -23.82
N THR A 67 -14.85 14.38 -22.86
CA THR A 67 -14.56 15.81 -22.69
C THR A 67 -14.79 16.22 -21.24
N VAL A 68 -13.81 16.86 -20.64
CA VAL A 68 -13.87 17.39 -19.28
C VAL A 68 -13.80 18.90 -19.31
N GLY A 69 -14.57 19.57 -18.48
CA GLY A 69 -14.48 21.03 -18.34
C GLY A 69 -13.07 21.45 -17.87
N ASN A 70 -12.53 22.53 -18.42
CA ASN A 70 -11.18 23.02 -18.04
C ASN A 70 -11.05 23.28 -16.54
N TRP A 71 -12.14 23.72 -15.88
CA TRP A 71 -12.19 23.95 -14.45
C TRP A 71 -11.88 22.67 -13.63
N VAL A 72 -12.21 21.51 -14.18
CA VAL A 72 -11.91 20.21 -13.54
C VAL A 72 -10.40 19.98 -13.53
N ALA A 73 -9.72 20.21 -14.66
CA ALA A 73 -8.25 20.10 -14.71
C ALA A 73 -7.58 21.10 -13.76
N ASP A 74 -8.17 22.29 -13.59
CA ASP A 74 -7.65 23.33 -12.71
C ASP A 74 -7.76 22.95 -11.22
N LEU A 75 -8.68 22.05 -10.83
CA LEU A 75 -8.74 21.52 -9.44
C LEU A 75 -7.52 20.69 -9.06
N PHE A 76 -6.81 20.15 -10.04
CA PHE A 76 -5.64 19.29 -9.83
C PHE A 76 -4.32 20.07 -9.88
N THR A 77 -4.38 21.39 -10.05
CA THR A 77 -3.22 22.28 -10.11
C THR A 77 -3.22 23.29 -8.98
N GLU A 78 -2.05 23.85 -8.64
CA GLU A 78 -1.94 24.84 -7.57
C GLU A 78 -2.71 26.14 -7.84
N GLU A 79 -2.98 26.45 -9.11
CA GLU A 79 -3.74 27.62 -9.57
C GLU A 79 -5.26 27.39 -9.52
N GLY A 80 -5.71 26.23 -9.07
CA GLY A 80 -7.11 25.83 -9.09
C GLY A 80 -7.97 26.49 -8.02
N MET A 81 -9.25 26.14 -8.07
CA MET A 81 -10.24 26.59 -7.09
C MET A 81 -10.01 25.95 -5.72
N THR A 82 -10.55 26.55 -4.66
CA THR A 82 -10.59 25.96 -3.33
C THR A 82 -11.98 25.36 -3.06
N PRO A 83 -12.09 24.11 -2.52
CA PRO A 83 -11.00 23.22 -2.16
C PRO A 83 -10.21 22.74 -3.39
N ASN A 84 -8.92 22.48 -3.19
CA ASN A 84 -8.00 22.13 -4.26
C ASN A 84 -7.43 20.74 -4.02
N LEU A 85 -7.36 19.92 -5.08
CA LEU A 85 -6.81 18.57 -5.02
C LEU A 85 -5.29 18.53 -5.29
N ALA A 86 -4.69 19.64 -5.70
CA ALA A 86 -3.26 19.72 -6.01
C ALA A 86 -2.32 19.20 -4.89
N PRO A 87 -2.59 19.38 -3.58
CA PRO A 87 -1.74 18.82 -2.53
C PRO A 87 -1.59 17.30 -2.59
N TYR A 88 -2.60 16.61 -3.11
CA TYR A 88 -2.64 15.15 -3.21
C TYR A 88 -2.04 14.63 -4.52
N VAL A 89 -1.85 15.51 -5.51
CA VAL A 89 -1.34 15.15 -6.84
C VAL A 89 0.18 15.00 -6.80
N GLY A 90 0.66 13.80 -7.12
CA GLY A 90 2.08 13.54 -7.38
C GLY A 90 2.43 13.83 -8.83
N GLU A 91 1.71 13.18 -9.75
CA GLU A 91 1.84 13.38 -11.20
C GLU A 91 0.45 13.57 -11.78
N LEU A 92 0.30 14.56 -12.65
CA LEU A 92 -0.94 14.85 -13.33
C LEU A 92 -0.86 14.33 -14.77
N TYR A 93 -1.80 13.48 -15.12
CA TYR A 93 -1.95 12.92 -16.45
C TYR A 93 -3.18 13.54 -17.13
N THR A 94 -2.93 14.31 -18.18
CA THR A 94 -3.97 14.99 -18.93
C THR A 94 -3.84 14.71 -20.41
N SER A 95 -4.96 14.75 -21.12
CA SER A 95 -4.97 14.68 -22.56
C SER A 95 -5.83 15.78 -23.16
N THR A 96 -5.45 16.23 -24.34
CA THR A 96 -6.20 17.20 -25.13
C THR A 96 -6.20 16.75 -26.58
N GLY A 97 -7.35 16.73 -27.21
CA GLY A 97 -7.50 16.31 -28.60
C GLY A 97 -7.87 17.49 -29.53
N ARG A 98 -7.37 17.43 -30.74
CA ARG A 98 -7.77 18.37 -31.79
C ARG A 98 -7.79 17.67 -33.13
N ARG A 99 -8.82 17.97 -33.92
CA ARG A 99 -8.88 17.58 -35.33
C ARG A 99 -8.04 18.54 -36.17
N GLY A 100 -7.41 17.98 -37.16
CA GLY A 100 -6.65 18.73 -38.16
C GLY A 100 -6.55 17.93 -39.45
N ASP A 101 -6.12 18.60 -40.50
CA ASP A 101 -5.91 17.99 -41.81
C ASP A 101 -4.48 17.49 -41.89
N ARG A 102 -4.33 16.19 -42.09
CA ARG A 102 -3.06 15.55 -42.38
C ARG A 102 -2.83 15.55 -43.89
N LYS A 103 -1.69 16.07 -44.32
CA LYS A 103 -1.25 16.03 -45.71
C LYS A 103 -0.73 14.65 -46.07
N LEU A 104 -1.28 14.05 -47.09
CA LEU A 104 -0.86 12.80 -47.69
C LEU A 104 -0.32 13.05 -49.07
N VAL A 105 0.89 12.54 -49.33
CA VAL A 105 1.44 12.55 -50.70
C VAL A 105 1.31 11.12 -51.25
N THR A 106 0.32 10.90 -52.08
CA THR A 106 0.12 9.64 -52.79
C THR A 106 0.63 9.78 -54.22
N LYS A 107 0.92 8.65 -54.86
CA LYS A 107 1.24 8.64 -56.29
C LYS A 107 -0.03 8.28 -57.06
N ASP A 108 -0.33 9.05 -58.11
CA ASP A 108 -1.42 8.73 -59.06
C ASP A 108 -1.06 7.51 -59.92
N GLU A 109 -1.97 7.10 -60.78
CA GLU A 109 -1.78 5.95 -61.71
C GLU A 109 -0.59 6.14 -62.66
N ASN A 110 -0.11 7.37 -62.82
CA ASN A 110 1.03 7.75 -63.68
C ASN A 110 2.33 7.92 -62.87
N GLY A 111 2.28 7.66 -61.53
CA GLY A 111 3.42 7.81 -60.64
C GLY A 111 3.70 9.26 -60.21
N MET A 112 2.83 10.22 -60.56
CA MET A 112 2.97 11.61 -60.16
C MET A 112 2.50 11.84 -58.74
N PRO A 113 3.19 12.67 -57.95
CA PRO A 113 2.78 12.95 -56.56
C PRO A 113 1.46 13.72 -56.55
N GLN A 114 0.43 13.15 -55.93
CA GLN A 114 -0.85 13.77 -55.68
C GLN A 114 -0.97 14.09 -54.19
N GLU A 115 -1.17 15.35 -53.86
CA GLU A 115 -1.42 15.78 -52.49
C GLU A 115 -2.91 15.62 -52.16
N THR A 116 -3.21 14.84 -51.13
CA THR A 116 -4.55 14.72 -50.56
C THR A 116 -4.51 15.07 -49.09
N THR A 117 -5.62 15.55 -48.54
CA THR A 117 -5.74 15.83 -47.12
C THR A 117 -6.75 14.88 -46.49
N THR A 118 -6.45 14.37 -45.33
CA THR A 118 -7.35 13.52 -44.54
C THR A 118 -7.52 14.11 -43.15
N GLU A 119 -8.76 14.27 -42.71
CA GLU A 119 -9.04 14.72 -41.37
C GLU A 119 -8.55 13.64 -40.36
N THR A 120 -7.74 14.04 -39.42
CA THR A 120 -7.14 13.16 -38.45
C THR A 120 -7.18 13.80 -37.05
N VAL A 121 -7.37 12.99 -36.02
CA VAL A 121 -7.32 13.47 -34.62
C VAL A 121 -5.89 13.35 -34.10
N MET A 122 -5.37 14.44 -33.56
CA MET A 122 -4.14 14.46 -32.84
C MET A 122 -4.42 14.66 -31.33
N MET A 123 -3.91 13.73 -30.53
CA MET A 123 -4.05 13.69 -29.08
C MET A 123 -2.74 14.12 -28.44
N GLY A 124 -2.74 15.25 -27.77
CA GLY A 124 -1.63 15.63 -26.89
C GLY A 124 -1.81 14.94 -25.54
N ILE A 125 -0.84 14.15 -25.13
CA ILE A 125 -0.84 13.41 -23.86
C ILE A 125 0.33 13.83 -23.00
N SER A 126 0.11 13.99 -21.71
CA SER A 126 1.16 14.38 -20.74
C SER A 126 2.04 13.19 -20.29
N SER A 127 1.56 11.98 -20.50
CA SER A 127 2.24 10.74 -20.18
C SER A 127 1.72 9.61 -21.06
N PHE A 128 2.58 8.64 -21.36
CA PHE A 128 2.19 7.45 -22.11
C PHE A 128 1.11 6.62 -21.40
N TYR A 129 1.06 6.69 -20.07
CA TYR A 129 0.00 6.07 -19.27
C TYR A 129 -1.41 6.49 -19.75
N VAL A 130 -1.60 7.78 -20.10
CA VAL A 130 -2.88 8.27 -20.61
C VAL A 130 -3.24 7.61 -21.96
N ALA A 131 -2.25 7.37 -22.83
CA ALA A 131 -2.47 6.68 -24.08
C ALA A 131 -2.86 5.22 -23.88
N GLN A 132 -2.22 4.53 -22.95
CA GLN A 132 -2.56 3.15 -22.59
C GLN A 132 -4.00 3.03 -22.12
N GLU A 133 -4.47 3.99 -21.33
CA GLU A 133 -5.83 3.98 -20.82
C GLU A 133 -6.88 4.40 -21.85
N LEU A 134 -6.52 5.29 -22.77
CA LEU A 134 -7.40 5.72 -23.85
C LEU A 134 -7.68 4.61 -24.86
N THR A 135 -6.78 3.66 -24.96
CA THR A 135 -6.87 2.53 -25.89
C THR A 135 -6.86 1.23 -25.10
N GLU A 136 -8.02 0.69 -24.74
CA GLU A 136 -8.16 -0.55 -23.97
C GLU A 136 -7.41 -1.74 -24.58
N ASN A 137 -7.22 -1.73 -25.89
CA ASN A 137 -6.54 -2.79 -26.64
C ASN A 137 -5.08 -2.46 -26.95
N TYR A 138 -4.52 -1.48 -26.31
CA TYR A 138 -3.15 -1.04 -26.56
C TYR A 138 -2.11 -2.11 -26.21
N GLY A 139 -2.42 -3.05 -25.39
CA GLY A 139 -1.79 -4.36 -25.16
C GLY A 139 -0.26 -4.42 -25.06
N GLY A 140 0.40 -3.29 -24.84
CA GLY A 140 1.86 -3.22 -24.80
C GLY A 140 2.53 -3.37 -26.17
N GLN A 141 1.80 -3.27 -27.28
CA GLN A 141 2.33 -3.38 -28.65
C GLN A 141 2.70 -2.02 -29.22
N VAL A 142 3.55 -1.29 -28.52
CA VAL A 142 4.16 -0.06 -29.02
C VAL A 142 5.58 -0.39 -29.47
N HIS A 143 5.91 0.06 -30.67
CA HIS A 143 7.23 -0.11 -31.26
C HIS A 143 7.89 1.27 -31.40
N TRP A 144 8.88 1.52 -30.57
CA TRP A 144 9.69 2.74 -30.63
C TRP A 144 10.79 2.60 -31.69
N TYR A 145 11.09 3.71 -32.35
CA TYR A 145 12.21 3.78 -33.28
C TYR A 145 13.45 4.34 -32.58
N ASP A 146 14.62 3.91 -33.01
CA ASP A 146 15.90 4.34 -32.46
C ASP A 146 15.96 4.22 -30.91
N ASP A 147 16.45 5.26 -30.24
CA ASP A 147 16.59 5.36 -28.80
C ASP A 147 15.40 6.07 -28.12
N PHE A 148 14.25 6.19 -28.80
CA PHE A 148 13.06 6.81 -28.22
C PHE A 148 12.35 5.87 -27.27
N ASP A 149 11.72 6.45 -26.23
CA ASP A 149 10.86 5.78 -25.28
C ASP A 149 9.68 6.68 -24.85
N GLU A 150 8.89 6.22 -23.91
CA GLU A 150 7.72 6.94 -23.43
C GLU A 150 8.01 8.31 -22.80
N SER A 151 9.26 8.55 -22.34
CA SER A 151 9.64 9.82 -21.71
C SER A 151 9.59 11.01 -22.65
N ILE A 152 9.58 10.77 -23.96
CA ILE A 152 9.46 11.83 -24.99
C ILE A 152 8.17 12.64 -24.83
N PHE A 153 7.10 12.04 -24.27
CA PHE A 153 5.84 12.74 -24.06
C PHE A 153 5.89 13.80 -22.94
N ALA A 154 6.91 13.78 -22.11
CA ALA A 154 7.16 14.83 -21.11
C ALA A 154 7.89 16.05 -21.70
N THR A 155 8.25 16.03 -22.99
CA THR A 155 9.01 17.10 -23.66
C THR A 155 8.09 18.05 -24.46
N GLU A 156 8.68 19.08 -25.03
CA GLU A 156 8.02 20.01 -25.99
C GLU A 156 8.44 19.75 -27.44
N GLU A 157 9.04 18.57 -27.72
CA GLU A 157 9.49 18.23 -29.05
C GLU A 157 8.32 17.92 -29.99
N LEU A 158 8.47 18.33 -31.26
CA LEU A 158 7.48 18.07 -32.31
C LEU A 158 7.60 16.63 -32.82
N VAL A 159 7.17 15.70 -31.98
CA VAL A 159 7.19 14.27 -32.26
C VAL A 159 5.80 13.67 -32.19
N CYS A 160 5.59 12.56 -32.88
CA CYS A 160 4.33 11.82 -32.78
C CYS A 160 4.52 10.30 -32.84
N LEU A 161 3.61 9.61 -32.18
CA LEU A 161 3.37 8.17 -32.29
C LEU A 161 2.19 7.96 -33.23
N VAL A 162 2.33 7.02 -34.17
CA VAL A 162 1.36 6.80 -35.23
C VAL A 162 0.75 5.39 -35.13
N PRO A 163 -0.45 5.14 -35.68
CA PRO A 163 -0.96 3.78 -35.83
C PRO A 163 -0.12 2.95 -36.81
N ALA A 164 -0.16 1.63 -36.69
CA ALA A 164 0.62 0.72 -37.53
C ALA A 164 0.37 0.88 -39.03
N SER A 165 -0.79 1.39 -39.42
CA SER A 165 -1.11 1.76 -40.83
C SER A 165 -0.21 2.84 -41.41
N MET A 166 0.44 3.62 -40.54
CA MET A 166 1.31 4.76 -40.89
C MET A 166 2.77 4.53 -40.48
N LYS A 167 3.18 3.30 -40.16
CA LYS A 167 4.51 2.99 -39.63
C LYS A 167 5.69 3.39 -40.53
N ASP A 168 5.45 3.53 -41.84
CA ASP A 168 6.48 3.86 -42.82
C ASP A 168 6.66 5.38 -43.01
N GLU A 169 5.81 6.19 -42.35
CA GLU A 169 5.92 7.65 -42.38
C GLU A 169 7.05 8.12 -41.47
N VAL A 170 7.82 9.08 -41.93
CA VAL A 170 8.93 9.66 -41.15
C VAL A 170 8.53 11.00 -40.52
N ILE A 171 7.75 11.77 -41.29
CA ILE A 171 7.26 13.09 -40.87
C ILE A 171 5.76 13.20 -41.21
N ILE A 172 5.00 13.64 -40.25
CA ILE A 172 3.56 13.91 -40.40
C ILE A 172 3.36 15.44 -40.42
N GLU A 173 2.84 15.94 -41.52
CA GLU A 173 2.43 17.35 -41.64
C GLU A 173 0.97 17.47 -41.22
N MET A 174 0.70 18.30 -40.21
CA MET A 174 -0.64 18.55 -39.68
C MET A 174 -0.98 20.03 -39.77
N THR A 175 -2.17 20.33 -40.32
CA THR A 175 -2.74 21.67 -40.36
C THR A 175 -3.93 21.73 -39.42
N PHE A 176 -3.82 22.54 -38.40
CA PHE A 176 -4.91 22.80 -37.46
C PHE A 176 -5.58 24.10 -37.77
N TYR A 177 -6.89 24.13 -37.67
CA TYR A 177 -7.68 25.35 -37.90
C TYR A 177 -8.68 25.59 -36.79
N TYR A 178 -8.99 26.85 -36.55
CA TYR A 178 -10.01 27.28 -35.62
C TYR A 178 -10.76 28.49 -36.14
N LYS A 179 -12.10 28.36 -36.18
CA LYS A 179 -13.02 29.45 -36.45
C LYS A 179 -13.71 29.82 -35.16
N GLY A 180 -13.60 31.09 -34.79
CA GLY A 180 -14.17 31.60 -33.54
C GLY A 180 -14.66 33.03 -33.69
N THR A 181 -15.16 33.56 -32.60
CA THR A 181 -15.52 35.00 -32.50
C THR A 181 -14.64 35.63 -31.42
N ASN A 182 -14.10 36.80 -31.71
CA ASN A 182 -13.33 37.58 -30.74
C ASN A 182 -14.26 38.21 -29.68
N VAL A 183 -13.68 38.87 -28.69
CA VAL A 183 -14.42 39.55 -27.61
C VAL A 183 -15.35 40.66 -28.07
N HIS A 184 -15.20 41.13 -29.30
CA HIS A 184 -16.05 42.15 -29.93
C HIS A 184 -17.10 41.55 -30.89
N GLY A 185 -17.24 40.19 -30.88
CA GLY A 185 -18.22 39.52 -31.75
C GLY A 185 -17.80 39.35 -33.21
N HIS A 186 -16.59 39.73 -33.59
CA HIS A 186 -16.11 39.54 -34.96
C HIS A 186 -15.58 38.13 -35.18
N PRO A 187 -15.99 37.45 -36.28
CA PRO A 187 -15.47 36.14 -36.63
C PRO A 187 -13.98 36.24 -37.00
N PHE A 188 -13.22 35.24 -36.59
CA PHE A 188 -11.83 35.07 -37.01
C PHE A 188 -11.54 33.60 -37.32
N GLU A 189 -10.57 33.42 -38.22
CA GLU A 189 -10.05 32.10 -38.56
C GLU A 189 -8.54 32.11 -38.36
N ARG A 190 -8.00 31.09 -37.72
CA ARG A 190 -6.56 30.91 -37.56
C ARG A 190 -6.19 29.49 -37.96
N THR A 191 -5.00 29.38 -38.54
CA THR A 191 -4.44 28.13 -39.00
C THR A 191 -3.02 27.97 -38.43
N VAL A 192 -2.68 26.80 -37.98
CA VAL A 192 -1.35 26.45 -37.48
C VAL A 192 -0.89 25.19 -38.18
N LEU A 193 0.25 25.26 -38.85
CA LEU A 193 0.91 24.14 -39.50
C LEU A 193 2.05 23.65 -38.64
N ARG A 194 2.16 22.33 -38.48
CA ARG A 194 3.23 21.66 -37.73
C ARG A 194 3.66 20.38 -38.42
N ASN A 195 4.98 20.15 -38.40
CA ASN A 195 5.60 18.93 -38.87
C ASN A 195 6.07 18.12 -37.65
N TYR A 196 5.56 16.91 -37.52
CA TYR A 196 5.89 16.01 -36.43
C TYR A 196 6.80 14.90 -36.94
N ARG A 197 7.92 14.65 -36.25
CA ARG A 197 8.76 13.48 -36.48
C ARG A 197 8.09 12.25 -35.89
N VAL A 198 7.99 11.17 -36.65
CA VAL A 198 7.48 9.90 -36.15
C VAL A 198 8.54 9.21 -35.31
N VAL A 199 8.22 8.90 -34.07
CA VAL A 199 9.14 8.27 -33.09
C VAL A 199 8.81 6.82 -32.79
N GLY A 200 7.73 6.32 -33.38
CA GLY A 200 7.30 4.93 -33.23
C GLY A 200 5.89 4.73 -33.74
N TYR A 201 5.41 3.49 -33.66
CA TYR A 201 4.04 3.16 -34.03
C TYR A 201 3.39 2.25 -32.97
N TYR A 202 2.06 2.22 -32.95
CA TYR A 202 1.28 1.37 -32.08
C TYR A 202 0.30 0.52 -32.88
N ILE A 203 -0.08 -0.62 -32.33
CA ILE A 203 -1.09 -1.52 -32.88
C ILE A 203 -2.33 -1.43 -31.99
N ALA A 204 -3.44 -0.94 -32.56
CA ALA A 204 -4.74 -0.90 -31.90
C ALA A 204 -5.85 -1.13 -32.92
N GLU A 205 -6.96 -1.74 -32.50
CA GLU A 205 -8.01 -2.16 -33.45
C GLU A 205 -8.94 -1.02 -33.88
N ASP A 206 -9.21 -0.01 -33.04
CA ASP A 206 -10.28 0.96 -33.28
C ASP A 206 -9.85 2.44 -33.26
N THR A 207 -8.56 2.76 -33.35
CA THR A 207 -8.12 4.15 -33.30
C THR A 207 -7.06 4.47 -34.36
N GLU A 208 -7.29 5.50 -35.11
CA GLU A 208 -6.32 6.09 -36.03
C GLU A 208 -5.77 7.43 -35.50
N SER A 209 -5.92 7.69 -34.20
CA SER A 209 -5.44 8.92 -33.58
C SER A 209 -3.92 8.99 -33.58
N LEU A 210 -3.37 10.15 -33.80
CA LEU A 210 -1.95 10.43 -33.61
C LEU A 210 -1.73 10.88 -32.16
N TYR A 211 -0.64 10.49 -31.54
CA TYR A 211 -0.29 10.96 -30.19
C TYR A 211 0.97 11.82 -30.23
N CYS A 212 0.94 12.95 -29.54
CA CYS A 212 2.08 13.86 -29.40
C CYS A 212 2.19 14.36 -27.95
N PRO A 213 3.30 15.01 -27.57
CA PRO A 213 3.42 15.63 -26.25
C PRO A 213 2.30 16.64 -25.98
N TYR A 214 1.76 16.60 -24.76
CA TYR A 214 0.69 17.51 -24.32
C TYR A 214 1.08 18.99 -24.44
N ALA A 215 2.34 19.32 -24.11
CA ALA A 215 2.86 20.68 -24.20
C ALA A 215 2.76 21.24 -25.63
N VAL A 216 3.03 20.42 -26.65
CA VAL A 216 2.91 20.78 -28.05
C VAL A 216 1.46 21.13 -28.41
N MET A 217 0.49 20.30 -28.03
CA MET A 217 -0.93 20.57 -28.29
C MET A 217 -1.46 21.77 -27.51
N LYS A 218 -0.91 22.03 -26.31
CA LYS A 218 -1.20 23.26 -25.55
C LYS A 218 -0.74 24.49 -26.31
N GLN A 219 0.47 24.45 -26.87
CA GLN A 219 0.99 25.56 -27.72
C GLN A 219 0.13 25.75 -28.97
N VAL A 220 -0.19 24.70 -29.72
CA VAL A 220 -1.06 24.76 -30.89
C VAL A 220 -2.42 25.39 -30.54
N SER A 221 -3.02 25.02 -29.42
CA SER A 221 -4.29 25.59 -28.98
C SER A 221 -4.17 27.09 -28.66
N ALA A 222 -3.07 27.50 -28.02
CA ALA A 222 -2.81 28.90 -27.69
C ALA A 222 -2.60 29.75 -28.94
N GLU A 223 -1.83 29.27 -29.92
CA GLU A 223 -1.60 29.98 -31.20
C GLU A 223 -2.89 30.13 -32.03
N LEU A 224 -3.74 29.12 -32.01
CA LEU A 224 -5.06 29.19 -32.62
C LEU A 224 -6.00 30.19 -31.91
N GLY A 225 -5.69 30.56 -30.67
CA GLY A 225 -6.62 31.30 -29.81
C GLY A 225 -7.87 30.47 -29.46
N ALA A 226 -7.76 29.16 -29.54
CA ALA A 226 -8.84 28.24 -29.29
C ALA A 226 -8.87 27.82 -27.84
N ARG A 227 -10.08 27.62 -27.30
CA ARG A 227 -10.23 27.04 -25.97
C ARG A 227 -9.65 25.63 -25.98
N ARG A 228 -8.84 25.32 -24.98
CA ARG A 228 -8.31 23.98 -24.77
C ARG A 228 -9.45 23.02 -24.46
N ILE A 229 -9.49 21.88 -25.11
CA ILE A 229 -10.44 20.81 -24.84
C ILE A 229 -9.67 19.72 -24.08
N VAL A 230 -9.94 19.57 -22.82
CA VAL A 230 -9.39 18.49 -22.01
C VAL A 230 -10.27 17.28 -22.19
N THR A 231 -9.70 16.17 -22.63
CA THR A 231 -10.44 14.93 -22.89
C THR A 231 -10.36 13.95 -21.72
N GLN A 232 -9.30 14.04 -20.95
CA GLN A 232 -9.12 13.20 -19.76
C GLN A 232 -8.31 13.94 -18.68
N VAL A 233 -8.65 13.69 -17.43
CA VAL A 233 -7.89 14.12 -16.27
C VAL A 233 -7.76 12.93 -15.34
N CYS A 234 -6.54 12.49 -15.12
CA CYS A 234 -6.22 11.55 -14.06
C CYS A 234 -4.92 11.97 -13.37
N ALA A 235 -4.70 11.50 -12.16
CA ALA A 235 -3.52 11.84 -11.42
C ALA A 235 -3.07 10.67 -10.55
N ARG A 236 -1.77 10.59 -10.32
CA ARG A 236 -1.19 9.69 -9.35
C ARG A 236 -1.18 10.34 -7.98
N LEU A 237 -1.57 9.60 -6.96
CA LEU A 237 -1.52 10.07 -5.58
C LEU A 237 -0.05 10.29 -5.16
N ARG A 238 0.23 11.42 -4.51
CA ARG A 238 1.57 11.77 -4.04
C ARG A 238 2.01 10.91 -2.86
N ASP A 239 1.09 10.67 -1.93
CA ASP A 239 1.32 9.86 -0.72
C ASP A 239 0.05 9.07 -0.40
N ASN A 240 0.17 7.76 -0.39
CA ASN A 240 -0.95 6.86 -0.14
C ASN A 240 -1.58 7.05 1.25
N GLN A 241 -0.85 7.61 2.21
CA GLN A 241 -1.39 7.93 3.53
C GLN A 241 -2.43 9.06 3.49
N THR A 242 -2.41 9.87 2.44
CA THR A 242 -3.35 11.00 2.26
C THR A 242 -4.64 10.61 1.53
N LEU A 243 -4.80 9.34 1.15
CA LEU A 243 -5.99 8.85 0.44
C LEU A 243 -7.32 9.18 1.14
N PRO A 244 -7.46 9.05 2.48
CA PRO A 244 -8.70 9.43 3.17
C PRO A 244 -9.02 10.92 3.02
N GLN A 245 -8.01 11.80 3.13
CA GLN A 245 -8.17 13.24 2.97
C GLN A 245 -8.50 13.62 1.52
N LEU A 246 -7.87 12.93 0.55
CA LEU A 246 -8.25 13.09 -0.87
C LEU A 246 -9.73 12.79 -1.07
N ARG A 247 -10.25 11.67 -0.53
CA ARG A 247 -11.66 11.30 -0.66
C ARG A 247 -12.60 12.34 -0.05
N GLU A 248 -12.26 12.84 1.14
CA GLU A 248 -13.03 13.88 1.81
C GLU A 248 -13.06 15.19 1.00
N THR A 249 -11.89 15.66 0.52
CA THR A 249 -11.80 16.89 -0.29
C THR A 249 -12.48 16.71 -1.64
N ALA A 250 -12.30 15.56 -2.28
CA ALA A 250 -12.90 15.25 -3.58
C ALA A 250 -14.42 15.17 -3.53
N ALA A 251 -15.00 14.70 -2.41
CA ALA A 251 -16.46 14.61 -2.21
C ALA A 251 -17.18 15.95 -2.34
N GLU A 252 -16.46 17.06 -2.26
CA GLU A 252 -17.04 18.38 -2.52
C GLU A 252 -17.29 18.65 -4.02
N TRP A 253 -16.58 17.97 -4.92
CA TRP A 253 -16.62 18.23 -6.36
C TRP A 253 -17.10 17.05 -7.18
N PHE A 254 -16.93 15.84 -6.69
CA PHE A 254 -17.15 14.61 -7.42
C PHE A 254 -18.03 13.65 -6.61
N ALA A 255 -18.87 12.90 -7.33
CA ALA A 255 -19.55 11.74 -6.77
C ALA A 255 -18.61 10.52 -6.76
N GLU A 256 -19.02 9.48 -6.04
CA GLU A 256 -18.46 8.15 -6.27
C GLU A 256 -18.99 7.58 -7.59
N PRO A 257 -18.21 6.75 -8.32
CA PRO A 257 -18.69 6.08 -9.52
C PRO A 257 -19.97 5.28 -9.23
N ASN A 258 -20.92 5.36 -10.15
CA ASN A 258 -22.26 4.74 -10.03
C ASN A 258 -23.18 5.30 -8.92
N ALA A 259 -22.84 6.40 -8.31
CA ALA A 259 -23.71 7.14 -7.38
C ALA A 259 -24.74 8.02 -8.12
N ALA A 260 -25.36 7.48 -9.15
CA ALA A 260 -26.29 8.22 -10.01
C ALA A 260 -27.47 8.79 -9.20
N GLY A 261 -27.68 10.11 -9.29
CA GLY A 261 -28.82 10.79 -8.66
C GLY A 261 -28.56 11.39 -7.28
N GLU A 262 -27.35 11.32 -6.74
CA GLU A 262 -27.01 12.05 -5.52
C GLU A 262 -26.89 13.55 -5.80
N LYS A 263 -27.48 14.36 -4.93
CA LYS A 263 -27.40 15.82 -5.02
C LYS A 263 -26.03 16.31 -4.63
N THR A 264 -25.48 17.27 -5.39
CA THR A 264 -24.25 17.94 -4.95
C THR A 264 -24.56 18.80 -3.73
N PRO A 265 -23.68 18.86 -2.74
CA PRO A 265 -23.74 19.89 -1.70
C PRO A 265 -23.48 21.31 -2.25
N TRP A 266 -23.18 21.46 -3.57
CA TRP A 266 -22.65 22.65 -4.19
C TRP A 266 -23.64 23.37 -5.09
N GLY A 267 -24.40 24.28 -4.49
CA GLY A 267 -25.12 25.32 -5.24
C GLY A 267 -24.24 26.39 -5.89
N ARG A 268 -22.88 26.26 -5.88
CA ARG A 268 -21.98 27.29 -6.38
C ARG A 268 -22.09 27.58 -7.88
N PHE A 269 -22.51 26.57 -8.66
CA PHE A 269 -22.68 26.68 -10.11
C PHE A 269 -24.14 26.57 -10.56
N GLY A 270 -25.09 26.54 -9.63
CA GLY A 270 -26.51 26.40 -9.96
C GLY A 270 -26.93 25.00 -10.41
N TYR A 271 -26.08 23.98 -10.21
CA TYR A 271 -26.40 22.59 -10.49
C TYR A 271 -26.73 21.86 -9.19
N ASP A 272 -27.83 21.13 -9.16
CA ASP A 272 -28.26 20.32 -8.02
C ASP A 272 -27.63 18.92 -8.00
N TYR A 273 -26.80 18.57 -8.99
CA TYR A 273 -26.25 17.24 -9.19
C TYR A 273 -24.76 17.28 -9.55
N TYR A 274 -24.02 16.24 -9.17
CA TYR A 274 -22.67 16.05 -9.66
C TYR A 274 -22.67 15.87 -11.18
N ILE A 275 -21.66 16.43 -11.84
CA ILE A 275 -21.45 16.29 -13.28
C ILE A 275 -20.51 15.12 -13.56
N TYR A 276 -19.55 14.90 -12.67
CA TYR A 276 -18.49 13.91 -12.81
C TYR A 276 -18.36 13.10 -11.51
N ALA A 277 -17.83 11.89 -11.67
CA ALA A 277 -17.35 11.06 -10.57
C ALA A 277 -15.83 11.05 -10.54
N LEU A 278 -15.26 10.76 -9.36
CA LEU A 278 -13.85 10.48 -9.19
C LEU A 278 -13.68 8.98 -8.93
N ASP A 279 -13.11 8.28 -9.90
CA ASP A 279 -12.75 6.88 -9.78
C ASP A 279 -11.33 6.77 -9.22
N ILE A 280 -11.17 6.07 -8.10
CA ILE A 280 -9.89 5.90 -7.41
C ILE A 280 -9.53 4.43 -7.42
N ASP A 281 -8.49 4.09 -8.19
CA ASP A 281 -7.96 2.72 -8.22
C ASP A 281 -7.03 2.48 -7.03
N ASP A 282 -7.62 2.07 -5.93
CA ASP A 282 -6.93 1.70 -4.69
C ASP A 282 -7.04 0.19 -4.35
N TYR A 283 -7.48 -0.62 -5.31
CA TYR A 283 -7.70 -2.06 -5.13
C TYR A 283 -6.45 -2.77 -4.57
N MET A 284 -5.27 -2.45 -5.07
CA MET A 284 -4.02 -3.03 -4.57
C MET A 284 -3.72 -2.62 -3.12
N LEU A 285 -3.98 -1.36 -2.76
CA LEU A 285 -3.82 -0.91 -1.37
C LEU A 285 -4.78 -1.61 -0.43
N HIS A 286 -6.03 -1.77 -0.84
CA HIS A 286 -7.04 -2.46 -0.02
C HIS A 286 -6.67 -3.93 0.23
N ASN A 287 -6.17 -4.63 -0.79
CA ASN A 287 -5.71 -6.01 -0.65
C ASN A 287 -4.48 -6.12 0.26
N LEU A 288 -3.52 -5.19 0.16
CA LEU A 288 -2.36 -5.13 1.03
C LEU A 288 -2.78 -4.88 2.49
N ASP A 289 -3.68 -3.92 2.74
CA ASP A 289 -4.18 -3.63 4.09
C ASP A 289 -4.90 -4.83 4.70
N TYR A 290 -5.73 -5.52 3.91
CA TYR A 290 -6.40 -6.75 4.33
C TYR A 290 -5.40 -7.86 4.68
N SER A 291 -4.41 -8.10 3.82
CA SER A 291 -3.36 -9.10 4.04
C SER A 291 -2.56 -8.80 5.32
N MET A 292 -2.15 -7.55 5.50
CA MET A 292 -1.41 -7.11 6.68
C MET A 292 -2.22 -7.27 7.97
N LYS A 293 -3.49 -6.85 7.96
CA LYS A 293 -4.38 -7.02 9.12
C LYS A 293 -4.55 -8.48 9.50
N ASN A 294 -4.65 -9.37 8.51
CA ASN A 294 -4.76 -10.80 8.74
C ASN A 294 -3.46 -11.38 9.33
N SER A 295 -2.30 -11.02 8.78
CA SER A 295 -1.00 -11.44 9.29
C SER A 295 -0.76 -10.96 10.72
N MET A 296 -1.07 -9.70 11.02
CA MET A 296 -1.00 -9.14 12.37
C MET A 296 -1.91 -9.89 13.36
N ARG A 297 -3.13 -10.26 12.94
CA ARG A 297 -4.05 -11.07 13.77
C ARG A 297 -3.49 -12.45 14.07
N LEU A 298 -2.94 -13.13 13.07
CA LEU A 298 -2.31 -14.44 13.24
C LEU A 298 -1.12 -14.37 14.18
N ASN A 299 -0.26 -13.38 14.05
CA ASN A 299 0.89 -13.16 14.94
C ASN A 299 0.44 -12.85 16.38
N ALA A 300 -0.62 -12.05 16.56
CA ALA A 300 -1.20 -11.78 17.88
C ALA A 300 -1.79 -13.05 18.52
N LEU A 301 -2.50 -13.87 17.75
CA LEU A 301 -3.04 -15.16 18.23
C LEU A 301 -1.91 -16.12 18.62
N ALA A 302 -0.87 -16.24 17.79
CA ALA A 302 0.29 -17.08 18.09
C ALA A 302 1.00 -16.62 19.38
N SER A 303 1.23 -15.31 19.53
CA SER A 303 1.81 -14.73 20.74
C SER A 303 0.94 -15.01 21.98
N THR A 304 -0.37 -14.86 21.86
CA THR A 304 -1.32 -15.14 22.94
C THR A 304 -1.27 -16.63 23.34
N ALA A 305 -1.21 -17.54 22.36
CA ALA A 305 -1.08 -18.97 22.61
C ALA A 305 0.20 -19.29 23.38
N VAL A 306 1.33 -18.66 23.04
CA VAL A 306 2.59 -18.83 23.78
C VAL A 306 2.46 -18.35 25.22
N PHE A 307 1.76 -17.24 25.50
CA PHE A 307 1.53 -16.78 26.87
C PHE A 307 0.63 -17.74 27.67
N VAL A 308 -0.42 -18.29 27.07
CA VAL A 308 -1.29 -19.29 27.71
C VAL A 308 -0.51 -20.56 28.02
N LEU A 309 0.31 -21.03 27.07
CA LEU A 309 1.19 -22.19 27.29
C LEU A 309 2.23 -21.90 28.36
N SER A 310 2.77 -20.70 28.45
CA SER A 310 3.69 -20.29 29.52
C SER A 310 3.04 -20.39 30.91
N LEU A 311 1.78 -19.92 31.03
CA LEU A 311 1.02 -20.06 32.29
C LEU A 311 0.86 -21.52 32.70
N GLY A 312 0.45 -22.39 31.76
CA GLY A 312 0.30 -23.81 31.95
C GLY A 312 1.63 -24.48 32.30
N ALA A 313 2.70 -24.11 31.65
CA ALA A 313 4.04 -24.61 31.91
C ALA A 313 4.53 -24.23 33.32
N GLY A 314 4.30 -22.98 33.73
CA GLY A 314 4.58 -22.55 35.10
C GLY A 314 3.83 -23.39 36.15
N PHE A 315 2.53 -23.62 35.90
CA PHE A 315 1.72 -24.46 36.78
C PHE A 315 2.22 -25.92 36.86
N LEU A 316 2.50 -26.54 35.70
CA LEU A 316 3.02 -27.89 35.61
C LEU A 316 4.39 -28.03 36.32
N THR A 317 5.27 -27.05 36.11
CA THR A 317 6.58 -27.03 36.76
C THR A 317 6.43 -26.97 38.29
N GLY A 318 5.57 -26.06 38.79
CA GLY A 318 5.26 -25.97 40.22
C GLY A 318 4.73 -27.29 40.80
N PHE A 319 3.81 -27.93 40.07
CA PHE A 319 3.28 -29.24 40.45
C PHE A 319 4.37 -30.31 40.51
N LEU A 320 5.20 -30.43 39.49
CA LEU A 320 6.28 -31.42 39.42
C LEU A 320 7.34 -31.19 40.51
N VAL A 321 7.66 -29.95 40.84
CA VAL A 321 8.58 -29.60 41.93
C VAL A 321 8.04 -30.12 43.25
N ILE A 322 6.79 -29.84 43.58
CA ILE A 322 6.18 -30.30 44.82
C ILE A 322 6.14 -31.83 44.87
N ARG A 323 5.71 -32.49 43.79
CA ARG A 323 5.66 -33.96 43.72
C ARG A 323 7.03 -34.59 43.91
N SER A 324 8.06 -34.06 43.29
CA SER A 324 9.43 -34.58 43.36
C SER A 324 10.10 -34.35 44.73
N ARG A 325 9.65 -33.35 45.49
CA ARG A 325 10.21 -32.95 46.80
C ARG A 325 9.29 -33.23 47.96
N LYS A 326 8.27 -34.06 47.79
CA LYS A 326 7.25 -34.37 48.82
C LYS A 326 7.88 -34.75 50.17
N ARG A 327 8.88 -35.65 50.18
CA ARG A 327 9.59 -36.08 51.40
C ARG A 327 10.40 -34.93 52.02
N GLU A 328 11.11 -34.13 51.24
CA GLU A 328 11.93 -33.01 51.72
C GLU A 328 11.04 -31.91 52.35
N ILE A 329 9.92 -31.59 51.71
CA ILE A 329 8.93 -30.61 52.21
C ILE A 329 8.31 -31.10 53.52
N SER A 330 8.01 -32.41 53.63
CA SER A 330 7.48 -33.03 54.86
C SER A 330 8.49 -32.93 56.01
N LEU A 331 9.75 -33.23 55.75
CA LEU A 331 10.84 -33.11 56.75
C LEU A 331 11.02 -31.65 57.20
N MET A 332 11.00 -30.68 56.30
CA MET A 332 11.10 -29.27 56.67
C MET A 332 9.94 -28.83 57.57
N ARG A 333 8.73 -29.30 57.30
CA ARG A 333 7.57 -29.03 58.18
C ARG A 333 7.69 -29.68 59.55
N THR A 334 8.23 -30.92 59.66
CA THR A 334 8.44 -31.62 60.93
C THR A 334 9.46 -30.89 61.81
N ILE A 335 10.45 -30.24 61.21
CA ILE A 335 11.46 -29.43 61.90
C ILE A 335 10.93 -28.02 62.24
N GLY A 336 9.67 -27.67 61.89
CA GLY A 336 9.02 -26.40 62.22
C GLY A 336 9.19 -25.27 61.16
N ALA A 337 9.62 -25.57 59.96
CA ALA A 337 9.70 -24.57 58.91
C ALA A 337 8.31 -24.05 58.51
N SER A 338 8.13 -22.74 58.43
CA SER A 338 6.88 -22.11 58.04
C SER A 338 6.54 -22.38 56.56
N GLN A 339 5.24 -22.43 56.21
CA GLN A 339 4.79 -22.61 54.81
C GLN A 339 5.35 -21.56 53.90
N VAL A 340 5.46 -20.28 54.36
CA VAL A 340 5.97 -19.14 53.60
C VAL A 340 7.46 -19.35 53.29
N SER A 341 8.25 -19.87 54.26
CA SER A 341 9.68 -20.16 54.07
C SER A 341 9.89 -21.23 52.99
N ILE A 342 9.10 -22.32 53.03
CA ILE A 342 9.16 -23.38 52.01
C ILE A 342 8.73 -22.88 50.66
N PHE A 343 7.64 -22.10 50.60
CA PHE A 343 7.16 -21.48 49.39
C PHE A 343 8.22 -20.56 48.74
N SER A 344 8.82 -19.67 49.54
CA SER A 344 9.81 -18.73 49.04
C SER A 344 11.08 -19.42 48.53
N GLU A 345 11.51 -20.51 49.16
CA GLU A 345 12.67 -21.29 48.72
C GLU A 345 12.41 -21.95 47.37
N LEU A 346 11.25 -22.66 47.23
CA LEU A 346 10.87 -23.31 45.97
C LEU A 346 10.63 -22.33 44.86
N ALA A 347 9.94 -21.20 45.11
CA ALA A 347 9.68 -20.16 44.13
C ALA A 347 10.98 -19.54 43.61
N MET A 348 11.90 -19.19 44.50
CA MET A 348 13.18 -18.58 44.13
C MET A 348 14.06 -19.51 43.28
N GLU A 349 14.06 -20.82 43.58
CA GLU A 349 14.78 -21.80 42.75
C GLU A 349 14.28 -21.80 41.32
N GLN A 350 12.95 -21.78 41.11
CA GLN A 350 12.37 -21.81 39.79
C GLN A 350 12.54 -20.46 39.05
N ILE A 351 12.42 -19.35 39.77
CA ILE A 351 12.69 -18.01 39.21
C ILE A 351 14.11 -17.92 38.68
N LEU A 352 15.10 -18.48 39.38
CA LEU A 352 16.48 -18.53 38.90
C LEU A 352 16.62 -19.37 37.61
N CYS A 353 15.97 -20.54 37.55
CA CYS A 353 16.00 -21.37 36.34
C CYS A 353 15.40 -20.66 35.13
N ILE A 354 14.28 -19.97 35.34
CA ILE A 354 13.62 -19.19 34.27
C ILE A 354 14.47 -18.00 33.87
N ALA A 355 15.03 -17.28 34.84
CA ALA A 355 15.92 -16.14 34.54
C ALA A 355 17.13 -16.60 33.71
N LEU A 356 17.70 -17.74 33.99
CA LEU A 356 18.75 -18.36 33.17
C LEU A 356 18.23 -18.69 31.75
N GLY A 357 17.03 -19.28 31.64
CA GLY A 357 16.41 -19.56 30.35
C GLY A 357 16.15 -18.29 29.53
N ILE A 358 15.64 -17.24 30.18
CA ILE A 358 15.44 -15.92 29.54
C ILE A 358 16.78 -15.30 29.09
N LEU A 359 17.82 -15.43 29.93
CA LEU A 359 19.17 -14.96 29.61
C LEU A 359 19.76 -15.68 28.40
N ILE A 360 19.63 -17.00 28.35
CA ILE A 360 20.12 -17.82 27.24
C ILE A 360 19.34 -17.52 25.96
N GLY A 361 18.01 -17.59 26.02
CA GLY A 361 17.14 -17.32 24.87
C GLY A 361 17.19 -15.87 24.40
N GLY A 362 17.16 -14.90 25.33
CA GLY A 362 17.26 -13.48 25.05
C GLY A 362 18.63 -13.05 24.50
N GLY A 363 19.71 -13.66 25.02
CA GLY A 363 21.07 -13.41 24.52
C GLY A 363 21.24 -13.84 23.07
N TYR A 364 20.63 -14.94 22.66
CA TYR A 364 20.60 -15.39 21.28
C TYR A 364 19.90 -14.39 20.35
N THR A 365 18.87 -13.70 20.81
CA THR A 365 18.03 -12.78 20.03
C THR A 365 18.37 -11.30 20.22
N LEU A 366 19.49 -10.99 20.83
CA LEU A 366 19.97 -9.61 21.10
C LEU A 366 18.97 -8.74 21.89
N TRP A 367 18.15 -9.30 22.77
CA TRP A 367 17.28 -8.61 23.74
C TRP A 367 16.25 -7.64 23.16
N ARG A 368 15.92 -7.72 21.88
CA ARG A 368 15.02 -6.73 21.23
C ARG A 368 13.62 -6.61 21.87
N PRO A 369 12.89 -7.69 22.24
CA PRO A 369 11.55 -7.55 22.82
C PRO A 369 11.52 -7.59 24.35
N VAL A 370 12.36 -6.83 25.03
CA VAL A 370 12.44 -6.81 26.52
C VAL A 370 11.08 -6.77 27.23
N PRO A 371 10.08 -5.93 26.83
CA PRO A 371 8.79 -5.91 27.50
C PRO A 371 8.02 -7.24 27.40
N ARG A 372 8.09 -7.91 26.24
CA ARG A 372 7.43 -9.22 26.04
C ARG A 372 8.12 -10.34 26.83
N LEU A 373 9.44 -10.28 26.95
CA LEU A 373 10.21 -11.23 27.77
C LEU A 373 9.88 -11.08 29.27
N ALA A 374 9.77 -9.85 29.75
CA ALA A 374 9.35 -9.56 31.11
C ALA A 374 7.92 -10.07 31.37
N LEU A 375 7.00 -9.84 30.42
CA LEU A 375 5.63 -10.34 30.49
C LEU A 375 5.57 -11.88 30.53
N PHE A 376 6.37 -12.55 29.68
CA PHE A 376 6.49 -14.02 29.69
C PHE A 376 6.93 -14.53 31.04
N GLY A 377 8.01 -13.95 31.60
CA GLY A 377 8.48 -14.33 32.94
C GLY A 377 7.44 -14.11 34.04
N ALA A 378 6.71 -13.00 34.00
CA ALA A 378 5.65 -12.70 34.97
C ALA A 378 4.49 -13.69 34.84
N ILE A 379 4.00 -14.02 33.66
CA ILE A 379 2.91 -14.97 33.43
C ILE A 379 3.31 -16.38 33.89
N TYR A 380 4.54 -16.79 33.58
CA TYR A 380 5.06 -18.06 34.06
C TYR A 380 5.11 -18.11 35.60
N CYS A 381 5.60 -17.04 36.24
CA CYS A 381 5.64 -16.93 37.72
C CYS A 381 4.22 -16.97 38.33
N ILE A 382 3.22 -16.40 37.67
CA ILE A 382 1.82 -16.51 38.11
C ILE A 382 1.36 -17.99 38.10
N GLY A 383 1.62 -18.71 37.01
CA GLY A 383 1.31 -20.15 36.93
C GLY A 383 2.01 -20.97 38.03
N LEU A 384 3.30 -20.72 38.23
CA LEU A 384 4.12 -21.35 39.26
C LEU A 384 3.56 -21.07 40.66
N THR A 385 3.28 -19.83 40.99
CA THR A 385 2.76 -19.44 42.32
C THR A 385 1.39 -20.02 42.57
N ALA A 386 0.51 -20.07 41.55
CA ALA A 386 -0.78 -20.73 41.68
C ALA A 386 -0.65 -22.21 42.02
N ALA A 387 0.23 -22.95 41.35
CA ALA A 387 0.50 -24.35 41.66
C ALA A 387 1.04 -24.53 43.09
N LEU A 388 2.04 -23.73 43.49
CA LEU A 388 2.62 -23.79 44.83
C LEU A 388 1.56 -23.51 45.91
N ILE A 389 0.67 -22.53 45.73
CA ILE A 389 -0.39 -22.21 46.68
C ILE A 389 -1.39 -23.37 46.80
N VAL A 390 -1.85 -23.90 45.65
CA VAL A 390 -2.85 -24.97 45.62
C VAL A 390 -2.34 -26.23 46.33
N PHE A 391 -1.11 -26.63 46.03
CA PHE A 391 -0.59 -27.91 46.53
C PHE A 391 0.04 -27.81 47.91
N LEU A 392 0.60 -26.67 48.33
CA LEU A 392 1.10 -26.49 49.71
C LEU A 392 -0.05 -26.32 50.74
N ARG A 393 -1.24 -25.87 50.31
CA ARG A 393 -2.44 -25.79 51.15
C ARG A 393 -3.08 -27.17 51.41
N LYS A 394 -2.97 -28.13 50.47
CA LYS A 394 -3.42 -29.51 50.74
C LYS A 394 -2.57 -30.12 51.84
N ASN A 395 -3.22 -30.72 52.86
CA ASN A 395 -2.52 -31.38 53.92
C ASN A 395 -1.68 -32.55 53.37
N LEU A 396 -0.37 -32.35 53.27
CA LEU A 396 0.59 -33.37 52.82
C LEU A 396 0.55 -34.66 53.64
N LEU A 397 0.06 -34.62 54.89
CA LEU A 397 -0.10 -35.79 55.78
C LEU A 397 -1.18 -36.76 55.29
N THR A 398 -2.25 -36.31 54.67
CA THR A 398 -3.28 -37.20 54.09
C THR A 398 -2.79 -37.90 52.82
N THR A 399 -1.91 -37.29 52.07
CA THR A 399 -1.38 -37.85 50.80
C THR A 399 -0.24 -38.88 51.04
N ILE A 400 0.38 -38.88 52.18
CA ILE A 400 1.39 -39.91 52.57
C ILE A 400 0.70 -41.20 53.00
N LYS A 401 -0.51 -41.13 53.63
CA LYS A 401 -1.32 -42.28 54.03
C LYS A 401 -2.01 -43.01 52.87
N GLU A 402 -2.13 -42.38 51.69
CA GLU A 402 -2.72 -43.02 50.51
C GLU A 402 -1.70 -43.80 49.65
N ASP A 403 -0.38 -43.68 49.96
CA ASP A 403 0.71 -44.37 49.24
C ASP A 403 1.29 -45.55 50.07
N GLU A 404 0.74 -45.89 51.25
CA GLU A 404 0.94 -47.16 52.04
C GLU A 404 -0.23 -48.11 51.76
#